data_4ea6dfbc540c9ce220a52c67f19be882
#
_entry.id   4ea6dfbc540c9ce220a52c67f19be882
#
_cell.length_a   1.000
_cell.length_b   1.000
_cell.length_c   1.000
_cell.angle_alpha   90.00
_cell.angle_beta   90.00
_cell.angle_gamma   90.00
#
_symmetry.space_group_name_H-M   'P 1'
#
loop_
_entity.id
_entity.type
_entity.pdbx_description
1 polymer ?
#
loop_
_entity_poly.entity_id
_entity_poly.type
_entity_poly.pdbx_seq_one_letter_code
_entity_poly.pdbx_strand_id
1 'polypeptide(L)'
;AIPELNYWVELKRISKNQIIWGGNYFPLPQSRGWIFWDKRTQDKYNVDYADGELAWTSFDRPMRCFRWLWNGMLQQNMKNKQHRIHPTEKTKALYEWLLMNYAKKGDKIIDTHLGSGSIAMACWNMKYDLVGMDINPEYVKAAKNRLEDYRKQLTLF
;
A
#
# COMPACT_ATOMS: atom_id res chain seq x y z
N ALA A 1 -8.43 12.02 -9.94
CA ALA A 1 -9.32 11.68 -11.06
C ALA A 1 -9.67 10.20 -10.99
N ILE A 2 -10.88 9.83 -11.39
CA ILE A 2 -11.29 8.41 -11.50
C ILE A 2 -10.59 7.85 -12.74
N PRO A 3 -9.92 6.68 -12.66
CA PRO A 3 -9.29 6.07 -13.81
C PRO A 3 -10.31 5.75 -14.92
N GLU A 4 -9.90 5.89 -16.17
CA GLU A 4 -10.71 5.56 -17.33
C GLU A 4 -10.96 4.04 -17.43
N LEU A 5 -11.99 3.64 -18.20
CA LEU A 5 -12.36 2.23 -18.38
C LEU A 5 -11.18 1.36 -18.82
N ASN A 6 -10.37 1.86 -19.74
CA ASN A 6 -9.19 1.16 -20.26
C ASN A 6 -8.19 0.77 -19.17
N TYR A 7 -8.02 1.60 -18.14
CA TYR A 7 -7.16 1.26 -16.99
C TYR A 7 -7.63 -0.02 -16.29
N TRP A 8 -8.93 -0.15 -16.05
CA TRP A 8 -9.49 -1.33 -15.38
C TRP A 8 -9.39 -2.60 -16.22
N VAL A 9 -9.55 -2.47 -17.54
CA VAL A 9 -9.37 -3.59 -18.49
C VAL A 9 -7.91 -4.07 -18.45
N GLU A 10 -6.96 -3.16 -18.59
CA GLU A 10 -5.53 -3.50 -18.56
C GLU A 10 -5.09 -4.05 -17.22
N LEU A 11 -5.56 -3.48 -16.11
CA LEU A 11 -5.25 -3.98 -14.77
C LEU A 11 -5.64 -5.46 -14.62
N LYS A 12 -6.83 -5.83 -15.09
CA LYS A 12 -7.29 -7.23 -15.08
C LYS A 12 -6.52 -8.10 -16.06
N ARG A 13 -6.10 -7.56 -17.19
CA ARG A 13 -5.35 -8.33 -18.21
C ARG A 13 -3.96 -8.72 -17.70
N ILE A 14 -3.29 -7.83 -16.95
CA ILE A 14 -1.90 -8.03 -16.51
C ILE A 14 -1.77 -8.67 -15.13
N SER A 15 -2.86 -8.81 -14.37
CA SER A 15 -2.82 -9.33 -13.01
C SER A 15 -3.92 -10.35 -12.72
N LYS A 16 -3.58 -11.42 -11.99
CA LYS A 16 -4.54 -12.44 -11.55
C LYS A 16 -5.42 -11.93 -10.41
N ASN A 17 -4.81 -11.25 -9.45
CA ASN A 17 -5.47 -10.72 -8.27
C ASN A 17 -5.14 -9.25 -8.09
N GLN A 18 -6.08 -8.52 -7.54
CA GLN A 18 -5.97 -7.08 -7.34
C GLN A 18 -6.33 -6.70 -5.91
N ILE A 19 -5.64 -5.67 -5.39
CA ILE A 19 -5.99 -4.94 -4.17
C ILE A 19 -6.04 -3.46 -4.55
N ILE A 20 -7.20 -2.84 -4.43
CA ILE A 20 -7.46 -1.48 -4.93
C ILE A 20 -7.88 -0.59 -3.76
N TRP A 21 -6.96 0.27 -3.32
CA TRP A 21 -7.22 1.25 -2.26
C TRP A 21 -8.21 2.32 -2.75
N GLY A 22 -9.12 2.71 -1.86
CA GLY A 22 -10.21 3.60 -2.24
C GLY A 22 -11.26 2.92 -3.13
N GLY A 23 -11.32 1.59 -3.12
CA GLY A 23 -12.25 0.82 -3.95
C GLY A 23 -13.72 1.18 -3.76
N ASN A 24 -14.07 1.80 -2.64
CA ASN A 24 -15.41 2.34 -2.37
C ASN A 24 -15.77 3.56 -3.23
N TYR A 25 -14.81 4.17 -3.92
CA TYR A 25 -15.04 5.31 -4.82
C TYR A 25 -15.13 4.90 -6.30
N PHE A 26 -14.95 3.61 -6.62
CA PHE A 26 -14.88 3.11 -8.00
C PHE A 26 -15.98 2.10 -8.29
N PRO A 27 -16.47 2.00 -9.54
CA PRO A 27 -17.46 1.02 -9.94
C PRO A 27 -16.84 -0.37 -10.11
N LEU A 28 -16.41 -0.97 -9.00
CA LEU A 28 -15.80 -2.29 -8.95
C LEU A 28 -16.86 -3.38 -8.75
N PRO A 29 -16.60 -4.61 -9.20
CA PRO A 29 -17.50 -5.74 -8.97
C PRO A 29 -17.71 -5.99 -7.48
N GLN A 30 -18.80 -6.64 -7.13
CA GLN A 30 -19.02 -7.09 -5.76
C GLN A 30 -17.87 -7.99 -5.30
N SER A 31 -17.42 -7.80 -4.09
CA SER A 31 -16.42 -8.64 -3.43
C SER A 31 -16.71 -8.76 -1.94
N ARG A 32 -16.48 -9.95 -1.39
CA ARG A 32 -16.46 -10.16 0.06
C ARG A 32 -15.08 -9.91 0.67
N GLY A 33 -14.07 -9.75 -0.16
CA GLY A 33 -12.66 -9.62 0.20
C GLY A 33 -12.22 -8.17 0.40
N TRP A 34 -12.84 -7.43 1.29
CA TRP A 34 -12.42 -6.08 1.62
C TRP A 34 -11.29 -6.06 2.65
N ILE A 35 -10.49 -5.01 2.63
CA ILE A 35 -9.50 -4.70 3.66
C ILE A 35 -9.83 -3.33 4.25
N PHE A 36 -9.90 -3.25 5.57
CA PHE A 36 -10.02 -1.99 6.29
C PHE A 36 -8.69 -1.69 6.99
N TRP A 37 -8.04 -0.60 6.62
CA TRP A 37 -6.91 -0.09 7.37
C TRP A 37 -7.39 0.89 8.43
N ASP A 38 -7.46 0.44 9.68
CA ASP A 38 -7.78 1.26 10.84
C ASP A 38 -6.54 2.06 11.26
N LYS A 39 -6.62 3.38 11.12
CA LYS A 39 -5.54 4.33 11.42
C LYS A 39 -5.63 4.95 12.81
N ARG A 40 -6.65 4.57 13.58
CA ARG A 40 -6.95 5.20 14.87
C ARG A 40 -6.09 4.66 16.01
N THR A 41 -5.94 5.50 17.05
CA THR A 41 -5.68 5.02 18.41
C THR A 41 -6.98 4.58 19.06
N GLN A 42 -6.94 3.62 19.98
CA GLN A 42 -8.13 3.04 20.62
C GLN A 42 -9.06 4.06 21.29
N ASP A 43 -8.60 5.28 21.59
CA ASP A 43 -9.28 6.21 22.48
C ASP A 43 -9.75 7.52 21.83
N LYS A 44 -9.65 7.68 20.51
CA LYS A 44 -10.03 8.94 19.85
C LYS A 44 -11.06 8.72 18.73
N TYR A 45 -12.30 8.82 19.11
CA TYR A 45 -13.44 9.03 18.22
C TYR A 45 -13.64 10.55 18.04
N ASN A 46 -14.19 10.98 16.90
CA ASN A 46 -14.56 12.37 16.61
C ASN A 46 -13.39 13.32 16.29
N VAL A 47 -12.66 13.00 15.26
CA VAL A 47 -11.82 13.97 14.51
C VAL A 47 -12.38 14.06 13.09
N ASP A 48 -12.22 15.22 12.43
CA ASP A 48 -12.71 15.47 11.06
C ASP A 48 -12.01 14.62 9.98
N TYR A 49 -11.13 13.71 10.36
CA TYR A 49 -10.43 12.81 9.46
C TYR A 49 -11.07 11.43 9.46
N ALA A 50 -11.02 10.77 8.29
CA ALA A 50 -11.50 9.40 8.16
C ALA A 50 -10.77 8.46 9.13
N ASP A 51 -11.50 7.59 9.79
CA ASP A 51 -11.00 6.59 10.73
C ASP A 51 -10.03 5.59 10.08
N GLY A 52 -10.13 5.40 8.78
CA GLY A 52 -9.27 4.50 8.03
C GLY A 52 -9.47 4.57 6.53
N GLU A 53 -8.90 3.62 5.84
CA GLU A 53 -9.03 3.45 4.39
C GLU A 53 -9.55 2.05 4.06
N LEU A 54 -10.36 1.98 3.00
CA LEU A 54 -10.88 0.73 2.45
C LEU A 54 -10.10 0.33 1.20
N ALA A 55 -9.79 -0.95 1.09
CA ALA A 55 -9.34 -1.55 -0.16
C ALA A 55 -10.31 -2.64 -0.60
N TRP A 56 -10.74 -2.57 -1.85
CA TRP A 56 -11.40 -3.66 -2.53
C TRP A 56 -10.36 -4.71 -2.92
N THR A 57 -10.72 -6.00 -2.83
CA THR A 57 -9.85 -7.06 -3.34
C THR A 57 -10.63 -8.02 -4.24
N SER A 58 -9.94 -8.61 -5.22
CA SER A 58 -10.49 -9.69 -6.05
C SER A 58 -10.48 -11.06 -5.36
N PHE A 59 -9.91 -11.16 -4.16
CA PHE A 59 -9.79 -12.42 -3.44
C PHE A 59 -11.12 -12.85 -2.82
N ASP A 60 -11.54 -14.09 -3.06
CA ASP A 60 -12.73 -14.68 -2.42
C ASP A 60 -12.39 -15.16 -1.00
N ARG A 61 -12.37 -14.21 -0.07
CA ARG A 61 -12.09 -14.44 1.35
C ARG A 61 -12.80 -13.39 2.21
N PRO A 62 -13.00 -13.66 3.52
CA PRO A 62 -13.62 -12.68 4.42
C PRO A 62 -12.83 -11.37 4.50
N MET A 63 -13.55 -10.28 4.76
CA MET A 63 -12.95 -8.98 5.05
C MET A 63 -11.91 -9.08 6.17
N ARG A 64 -10.84 -8.33 6.05
CA ARG A 64 -9.77 -8.24 7.05
C ARG A 64 -9.54 -6.81 7.50
N CYS A 65 -9.12 -6.67 8.75
CA CYS A 65 -8.71 -5.37 9.32
C CYS A 65 -7.20 -5.38 9.59
N PHE A 66 -6.53 -4.34 9.13
CA PHE A 66 -5.16 -4.02 9.51
C PHE A 66 -5.19 -2.78 10.39
N ARG A 67 -4.73 -2.89 11.64
CA ARG A 67 -4.70 -1.77 12.57
C ARG A 67 -3.27 -1.26 12.72
N TRP A 68 -3.07 0.00 12.37
CA TRP A 68 -1.76 0.65 12.44
C TRP A 68 -1.93 2.16 12.46
N LEU A 69 -1.48 2.79 13.55
CA LEU A 69 -1.59 4.23 13.70
C LEU A 69 -0.78 4.98 12.64
N TRP A 70 -1.46 5.71 11.78
CA TRP A 70 -0.87 6.50 10.71
C TRP A 70 -1.75 7.72 10.40
N ASN A 71 -1.80 8.67 11.35
CA ASN A 71 -2.71 9.81 11.25
C ASN A 71 -1.95 11.12 11.38
N GLY A 72 -1.94 11.94 10.34
CA GLY A 72 -1.24 13.22 10.32
C GLY A 72 0.22 13.09 10.78
N MET A 73 0.55 13.76 11.87
CA MET A 73 1.88 13.72 12.50
C MET A 73 2.10 12.49 13.37
N LEU A 74 1.05 11.74 13.72
CA LEU A 74 1.10 10.59 14.61
C LEU A 74 1.37 9.31 13.82
N GLN A 75 2.31 8.52 14.32
CA GLN A 75 2.69 7.21 13.76
C GLN A 75 2.80 6.18 14.89
N GLN A 76 2.61 4.89 14.57
CA GLN A 76 2.69 3.80 15.52
C GLN A 76 4.03 3.76 16.27
N ASN A 77 5.11 4.09 15.60
CA ASN A 77 6.43 4.19 16.20
C ASN A 77 6.95 5.65 16.15
N MET A 78 6.66 6.41 17.20
CA MET A 78 7.08 7.81 17.29
C MET A 78 8.60 7.98 17.55
N LYS A 79 9.28 6.97 18.08
CA LYS A 79 10.74 7.00 18.30
C LYS A 79 11.50 6.91 16.98
N ASN A 80 11.00 6.10 16.05
CA ASN A 80 11.54 5.93 14.70
C ASN A 80 10.55 6.44 13.65
N LYS A 81 10.16 7.70 13.80
CA LYS A 81 9.19 8.34 12.91
C LYS A 81 9.70 8.38 11.47
N GLN A 82 8.90 7.86 10.56
CA GLN A 82 9.21 7.90 9.13
C GLN A 82 8.89 9.29 8.57
N HIS A 83 9.82 9.86 7.81
CA HIS A 83 9.55 11.09 7.06
C HIS A 83 8.67 10.75 5.87
N ARG A 84 7.50 11.41 5.75
CA ARG A 84 6.59 11.22 4.63
C ARG A 84 7.10 11.97 3.42
N ILE A 85 7.13 11.29 2.27
CA ILE A 85 7.53 11.85 0.98
C ILE A 85 6.28 12.19 0.16
N HIS A 86 5.17 11.51 0.42
CA HIS A 86 3.92 11.66 -0.34
C HIS A 86 2.73 11.91 0.60
N PRO A 87 1.76 12.80 0.26
CA PRO A 87 0.62 13.12 1.12
C PRO A 87 -0.23 11.91 1.51
N THR A 88 -0.42 10.97 0.59
CA THR A 88 -1.19 9.73 0.79
C THR A 88 -0.31 8.51 1.01
N GLU A 89 0.91 8.72 1.51
CA GLU A 89 1.88 7.64 1.74
C GLU A 89 1.31 6.56 2.67
N LYS A 90 1.45 5.32 2.23
CA LYS A 90 1.14 4.13 3.02
C LYS A 90 2.40 3.59 3.68
N THR A 91 2.26 3.06 4.89
CA THR A 91 3.39 2.54 5.65
C THR A 91 3.93 1.23 5.08
N LYS A 92 5.25 1.01 5.20
CA LYS A 92 5.89 -0.25 4.84
C LYS A 92 5.24 -1.44 5.55
N ALA A 93 4.88 -1.29 6.84
CA ALA A 93 4.22 -2.33 7.62
C ALA A 93 2.90 -2.81 7.01
N LEU A 94 2.12 -1.92 6.39
CA LEU A 94 0.91 -2.29 5.67
C LEU A 94 1.23 -3.20 4.48
N TYR A 95 2.24 -2.84 3.67
CA TYR A 95 2.63 -3.64 2.52
C TYR A 95 3.22 -5.00 2.93
N GLU A 96 4.01 -5.07 3.99
CA GLU A 96 4.49 -6.34 4.55
C GLU A 96 3.32 -7.23 4.99
N TRP A 97 2.33 -6.65 5.67
CA TRP A 97 1.12 -7.37 6.05
C TRP A 97 0.31 -7.85 4.84
N LEU A 98 0.18 -7.03 3.79
CA LEU A 98 -0.48 -7.43 2.54
C LEU A 98 0.23 -8.60 1.87
N LEU A 99 1.55 -8.54 1.75
CA LEU A 99 2.35 -9.61 1.15
C LEU A 99 2.24 -10.91 1.95
N MET A 100 2.31 -10.86 3.29
CA MET A 100 2.15 -12.03 4.14
C MET A 100 0.79 -12.72 3.98
N ASN A 101 -0.27 -11.93 3.79
CA ASN A 101 -1.64 -12.46 3.79
C ASN A 101 -2.18 -12.78 2.40
N TYR A 102 -1.66 -12.15 1.35
CA TYR A 102 -2.25 -12.20 0.01
C TYR A 102 -1.29 -12.69 -1.08
N ALA A 103 0.01 -12.59 -0.90
CA ALA A 103 1.00 -13.09 -1.86
C ALA A 103 1.48 -14.50 -1.50
N LYS A 104 1.89 -15.25 -2.51
CA LYS A 104 2.52 -16.58 -2.39
C LYS A 104 3.96 -16.49 -2.86
N LYS A 105 4.81 -17.38 -2.36
CA LYS A 105 6.20 -17.48 -2.81
C LYS A 105 6.26 -17.61 -4.34
N GLY A 106 7.04 -16.73 -4.96
CA GLY A 106 7.20 -16.69 -6.42
C GLY A 106 6.22 -15.77 -7.15
N ASP A 107 5.23 -15.18 -6.45
CA ASP A 107 4.38 -14.17 -7.06
C ASP A 107 5.21 -12.94 -7.45
N LYS A 108 4.83 -12.35 -8.59
CA LYS A 108 5.34 -11.05 -9.03
C LYS A 108 4.33 -9.97 -8.65
N ILE A 109 4.83 -8.90 -8.08
CA ILE A 109 4.02 -7.78 -7.61
C ILE A 109 4.09 -6.64 -8.63
N ILE A 110 2.96 -6.03 -8.90
CA ILE A 110 2.89 -4.81 -9.71
C ILE A 110 2.19 -3.72 -8.90
N ASP A 111 2.79 -2.53 -8.85
CA ASP A 111 2.18 -1.33 -8.27
C ASP A 111 2.11 -0.25 -9.34
N THR A 112 0.89 0.11 -9.73
CA THR A 112 0.61 1.10 -10.77
C THR A 112 0.60 2.55 -10.27
N HIS A 113 0.73 2.74 -8.95
CA HIS A 113 0.74 4.05 -8.28
C HIS A 113 1.80 4.05 -7.17
N LEU A 114 3.07 3.87 -7.55
CA LEU A 114 4.20 3.62 -6.65
C LEU A 114 4.36 4.67 -5.55
N GLY A 115 4.10 5.94 -5.86
CA GLY A 115 4.19 7.05 -4.93
C GLY A 115 5.53 7.09 -4.19
N SER A 116 5.49 7.00 -2.86
CA SER A 116 6.69 7.03 -2.01
C SER A 116 7.58 5.79 -2.08
N GLY A 117 7.13 4.71 -2.73
CA GLY A 117 7.87 3.46 -2.85
C GLY A 117 7.93 2.60 -1.58
N SER A 118 7.04 2.81 -0.62
CA SER A 118 7.01 1.98 0.61
C SER A 118 6.83 0.49 0.32
N ILE A 119 6.10 0.14 -0.74
CA ILE A 119 5.97 -1.23 -1.23
C ILE A 119 7.30 -1.84 -1.70
N ALA A 120 8.20 -1.02 -2.26
CA ALA A 120 9.49 -1.50 -2.75
C ALA A 120 10.37 -2.02 -1.60
N MET A 121 10.35 -1.34 -0.45
CA MET A 121 11.04 -1.80 0.74
C MET A 121 10.42 -3.09 1.31
N ALA A 122 9.10 -3.21 1.31
CA ALA A 122 8.41 -4.43 1.75
C ALA A 122 8.73 -5.62 0.83
N CYS A 123 8.67 -5.43 -0.49
CA CYS A 123 9.02 -6.46 -1.47
C CYS A 123 10.47 -6.88 -1.34
N TRP A 124 11.39 -5.93 -1.12
CA TRP A 124 12.80 -6.24 -0.88
C TRP A 124 12.99 -7.13 0.35
N ASN A 125 12.39 -6.76 1.49
CA ASN A 125 12.49 -7.53 2.73
C ASN A 125 11.97 -8.97 2.58
N MET A 126 10.87 -9.11 1.86
CA MET A 126 10.15 -10.37 1.74
C MET A 126 10.51 -11.16 0.48
N LYS A 127 11.47 -10.65 -0.29
CA LYS A 127 12.02 -11.31 -1.50
C LYS A 127 10.96 -11.55 -2.60
N TYR A 128 10.13 -10.53 -2.86
CA TYR A 128 9.23 -10.50 -4.00
C TYR A 128 9.79 -9.61 -5.11
N ASP A 129 9.60 -10.02 -6.36
CA ASP A 129 9.85 -9.19 -7.52
C ASP A 129 8.76 -8.13 -7.63
N LEU A 130 9.17 -6.87 -7.83
CA LEU A 130 8.27 -5.73 -7.98
C LEU A 130 8.50 -5.01 -9.29
N VAL A 131 7.40 -4.72 -10.00
CA VAL A 131 7.34 -3.71 -11.04
C VAL A 131 6.52 -2.53 -10.51
N GLY A 132 7.17 -1.42 -10.23
CA GLY A 132 6.52 -0.19 -9.74
C GLY A 132 6.45 0.85 -10.84
N MET A 133 5.31 1.51 -10.97
CA MET A 133 5.04 2.58 -11.92
C MET A 133 4.45 3.79 -11.22
N ASP A 134 4.75 4.97 -11.75
CA ASP A 134 4.08 6.22 -11.37
C ASP A 134 4.06 7.15 -12.57
N ILE A 135 3.00 7.95 -12.71
CA ILE A 135 2.89 8.94 -13.78
C ILE A 135 3.88 10.10 -13.57
N ASN A 136 4.27 10.35 -12.32
CA ASN A 136 5.25 11.37 -11.98
C ASN A 136 6.65 10.74 -11.87
N PRO A 137 7.59 11.06 -12.79
CA PRO A 137 8.94 10.50 -12.79
C PRO A 137 9.74 10.85 -11.53
N GLU A 138 9.45 11.98 -10.88
CA GLU A 138 10.12 12.38 -9.64
C GLU A 138 9.78 11.41 -8.47
N TYR A 139 8.56 10.89 -8.41
CA TYR A 139 8.21 9.86 -7.43
C TYR A 139 8.94 8.55 -7.69
N VAL A 140 9.09 8.14 -8.95
CA VAL A 140 9.86 6.94 -9.29
C VAL A 140 11.33 7.10 -8.88
N LYS A 141 11.92 8.27 -9.13
CA LYS A 141 13.30 8.59 -8.73
C LYS A 141 13.45 8.59 -7.19
N ALA A 142 12.54 9.26 -6.49
CA ALA A 142 12.54 9.31 -5.03
C ALA A 142 12.39 7.92 -4.40
N ALA A 143 11.50 7.08 -4.94
CA ALA A 143 11.29 5.71 -4.49
C ALA A 143 12.55 4.83 -4.69
N LYS A 144 13.25 4.98 -5.83
CA LYS A 144 14.52 4.29 -6.08
C LYS A 144 15.60 4.70 -5.07
N ASN A 145 15.81 6.00 -4.88
CA ASN A 145 16.79 6.50 -3.91
C ASN A 145 16.49 6.01 -2.50
N ARG A 146 15.21 6.07 -2.09
CA ARG A 146 14.77 5.59 -0.78
C ARG A 146 15.03 4.09 -0.58
N LEU A 147 14.80 3.26 -1.60
CA LEU A 147 15.11 1.84 -1.56
C LEU A 147 16.62 1.59 -1.44
N GLU A 148 17.45 2.33 -2.19
CA GLU A 148 18.91 2.21 -2.12
C GLU A 148 19.44 2.57 -0.74
N ASP A 149 18.97 3.67 -0.15
CA ASP A 149 19.34 4.08 1.19
C ASP A 149 18.91 3.05 2.25
N TYR A 150 17.71 2.50 2.09
CA TYR A 150 17.21 1.44 2.94
C TYR A 150 18.07 0.17 2.88
N ARG A 151 18.52 -0.23 1.69
CA ARG A 151 19.44 -1.37 1.48
C ARG A 151 20.77 -1.14 2.17
N LYS A 152 21.36 0.05 2.04
CA LYS A 152 22.64 0.40 2.69
C LYS A 152 22.54 0.31 4.21
N GLN A 153 21.44 0.76 4.80
CA GLN A 153 21.23 0.66 6.26
C GLN A 153 21.22 -0.78 6.76
N LEU A 154 20.67 -1.73 5.99
CA LEU A 154 20.60 -3.14 6.37
C LEU A 154 21.94 -3.89 6.19
N THR A 155 22.86 -3.38 5.38
CA THR A 155 24.18 -4.00 5.16
C THR A 155 25.21 -3.57 6.19
N LEU A 156 24.89 -2.63 7.09
CA LEU A 156 25.79 -2.18 8.16
C LEU A 156 25.65 -3.00 9.45
N PHE A 157 24.83 -4.02 9.45
CA PHE A 157 24.62 -4.99 10.54
C PHE A 157 24.71 -6.42 10.01
#